data_3751aa2a5a561f47f699a1ba85b2751f
#
_entry.id   3751aa2a5a561f47f699a1ba85b2751f
#
_cell.length_a   1.000
_cell.length_b   1.000
_cell.length_c   1.000
_cell.angle_alpha   90.00
_cell.angle_beta   90.00
_cell.angle_gamma   90.00
#
_symmetry.space_group_name_H-M   'P 1'
#
loop_
_entity.id
_entity.type
_entity.pdbx_description
1 polymer ?
#
loop_
_entity_poly.entity_id
_entity_poly.type
_entity_poly.pdbx_seq_one_letter_code
_entity_poly.pdbx_strand_id
1 'polypeptide(L)'
;MKSPVERIPSRLIIYLGDNNPTIPDFHGRSFLYRIGAGGVLQGEFEEVNNAARLNQLALELRDTYSDWIYSLNESCLKRGLKLKELSLFLISDCSAKRTELFPTYSVFCNLQLIREIIEAREPNQILIVNGTLGWKRSLKSIAKKIPVKMKARRWRGPDGFRRLASDLRFLLQLGLVIFQNKAARNSGEKTLDVEKKRLFFSIYPKMVDESGCDRKYGEMAGGADSLAVSILTDGLHQHVTVKEFFEFRRRIIAKGARVIDDYLNYRDLMKGVYWVCTLRLKTLRLGAAMELHNIDLSSWVAEEIGQSASRVGRFMVIKGGFEKFFDSVNIDEFVYYLHEYPLGRLISWVLATNHPDVTRIGFQHGPCAWRK
;
A
#
# COMPACT_ATOMS: atom_id res chain seq x y z
N MET A 1 -0.51 52.34 -32.71
CA MET A 1 -0.39 50.89 -32.67
C MET A 1 0.88 50.53 -31.90
N LYS A 2 0.79 49.96 -30.69
CA LYS A 2 1.97 49.48 -29.98
C LYS A 2 2.40 48.17 -30.67
N SER A 3 3.66 48.12 -31.12
CA SER A 3 4.29 46.92 -31.63
C SER A 3 4.04 45.75 -30.64
N PRO A 4 3.64 44.54 -31.06
CA PRO A 4 3.53 43.40 -30.17
C PRO A 4 4.94 43.13 -29.61
N VAL A 5 5.08 43.29 -28.32
CA VAL A 5 6.31 42.86 -27.61
C VAL A 5 6.48 41.39 -27.90
N GLU A 6 7.47 41.03 -28.70
CA GLU A 6 7.81 39.62 -28.94
C GLU A 6 8.12 38.96 -27.59
N ARG A 7 7.18 38.15 -27.09
CA ARG A 7 7.41 37.37 -25.86
C ARG A 7 8.53 36.36 -26.13
N ILE A 8 9.64 36.48 -25.43
CA ILE A 8 10.73 35.52 -25.50
C ILE A 8 10.12 34.15 -25.15
N PRO A 9 10.29 33.12 -26.00
CA PRO A 9 9.74 31.82 -25.74
C PRO A 9 10.29 31.24 -24.40
N SER A 10 9.43 30.55 -23.66
CA SER A 10 9.79 29.99 -22.37
C SER A 10 9.35 28.53 -22.24
N ARG A 11 10.11 27.71 -21.50
CA ARG A 11 9.74 26.34 -21.20
C ARG A 11 9.87 26.05 -19.72
N LEU A 12 9.00 25.17 -19.22
CA LEU A 12 9.12 24.56 -17.90
C LEU A 12 9.63 23.13 -18.05
N ILE A 13 10.75 22.82 -17.40
CA ILE A 13 11.36 21.50 -17.36
C ILE A 13 11.01 20.88 -16.02
N ILE A 14 10.35 19.73 -16.04
CA ILE A 14 10.05 18.92 -14.86
C ILE A 14 10.96 17.71 -14.89
N TYR A 15 11.93 17.71 -13.98
CA TYR A 15 12.96 16.70 -13.90
C TYR A 15 12.70 15.72 -12.76
N LEU A 16 12.70 14.43 -13.07
CA LEU A 16 12.43 13.35 -12.11
C LEU A 16 13.62 12.40 -12.03
N GLY A 17 14.21 12.26 -10.86
CA GLY A 17 15.23 11.24 -10.56
C GLY A 17 16.66 11.72 -10.58
N ASP A 18 17.60 10.78 -10.50
CA ASP A 18 19.01 11.02 -10.10
C ASP A 18 20.03 10.94 -11.26
N ASN A 19 19.58 10.68 -12.49
CA ASN A 19 20.47 10.55 -13.64
C ASN A 19 20.70 11.91 -14.31
N ASN A 20 21.85 12.12 -14.93
CA ASN A 20 22.19 13.33 -15.68
C ASN A 20 21.76 13.20 -17.16
N PRO A 21 20.51 13.50 -17.53
CA PRO A 21 20.08 13.45 -18.93
C PRO A 21 20.53 14.69 -19.66
N THR A 22 20.88 14.54 -20.92
CA THR A 22 21.06 15.68 -21.82
C THR A 22 19.70 16.32 -22.07
N ILE A 23 19.56 17.58 -21.76
CA ILE A 23 18.35 18.37 -22.08
C ILE A 23 18.52 18.95 -23.49
N PRO A 24 17.50 18.87 -24.38
CA PRO A 24 17.58 19.48 -25.69
C PRO A 24 17.78 21.00 -25.60
N ASP A 25 18.57 21.55 -26.50
CA ASP A 25 18.75 22.99 -26.62
C ASP A 25 17.42 23.71 -26.83
N PHE A 26 17.34 24.92 -26.30
CA PHE A 26 16.15 25.75 -26.41
C PHE A 26 16.53 27.22 -26.43
N HIS A 27 16.15 27.91 -27.48
CA HIS A 27 16.34 29.37 -27.60
C HIS A 27 15.22 30.09 -26.84
N GLY A 28 15.49 30.43 -25.58
CA GLY A 28 14.52 31.06 -24.69
C GLY A 28 14.78 30.83 -23.22
N ARG A 29 13.88 31.30 -22.37
CA ARG A 29 13.98 31.10 -20.92
C ARG A 29 13.62 29.66 -20.54
N SER A 30 14.39 29.07 -19.65
CA SER A 30 14.14 27.73 -19.15
C SER A 30 13.99 27.74 -17.62
N PHE A 31 12.82 27.32 -17.14
CA PHE A 31 12.52 27.14 -15.73
C PHE A 31 12.70 25.65 -15.37
N LEU A 32 13.33 25.36 -14.26
CA LEU A 32 13.60 23.98 -13.82
C LEU A 32 12.88 23.69 -12.50
N TYR A 33 12.02 22.69 -12.52
CA TYR A 33 11.41 22.10 -11.33
C TYR A 33 11.91 20.68 -11.12
N ARG A 34 12.56 20.40 -9.97
CA ARG A 34 13.16 19.10 -9.64
C ARG A 34 12.29 18.34 -8.65
N ILE A 35 12.14 17.04 -8.86
CA ILE A 35 11.49 16.10 -7.95
C ILE A 35 12.45 14.96 -7.66
N GLY A 36 12.86 14.85 -6.39
CA GLY A 36 13.88 13.91 -5.93
C GLY A 36 15.26 14.53 -5.76
N ALA A 37 16.23 13.75 -5.29
CA ALA A 37 17.63 14.14 -5.13
C ALA A 37 18.31 14.16 -6.52
N GLY A 38 18.19 15.25 -7.22
CA GLY A 38 18.56 15.32 -8.63
C GLY A 38 20.06 15.33 -8.89
N GLY A 39 20.48 14.70 -9.98
CA GLY A 39 21.79 14.87 -10.58
C GLY A 39 22.04 16.29 -11.10
N VAL A 40 23.28 16.60 -11.45
CA VAL A 40 23.67 17.88 -12.04
C VAL A 40 23.14 17.93 -13.48
N LEU A 41 22.30 18.90 -13.79
CA LEU A 41 21.88 19.18 -15.16
C LEU A 41 22.80 20.22 -15.75
N GLN A 42 23.28 19.99 -16.98
CA GLN A 42 24.06 20.96 -17.71
C GLN A 42 23.11 21.92 -18.46
N GLY A 43 23.35 23.22 -18.35
CA GLY A 43 22.58 24.28 -18.99
C GLY A 43 22.26 25.42 -18.04
N GLU A 44 21.77 26.53 -18.62
CA GLU A 44 21.29 27.69 -17.86
C GLU A 44 19.80 27.52 -17.59
N PHE A 45 19.46 27.43 -16.30
CA PHE A 45 18.07 27.26 -15.83
C PHE A 45 17.81 28.17 -14.64
N GLU A 46 16.64 28.76 -14.60
CA GLU A 46 16.09 29.38 -13.39
C GLU A 46 15.40 28.27 -12.57
N GLU A 47 15.96 27.88 -11.42
CA GLU A 47 15.32 26.93 -10.54
C GLU A 47 14.09 27.54 -9.88
N VAL A 48 12.95 26.85 -10.00
CA VAL A 48 11.65 27.32 -9.49
C VAL A 48 11.12 26.44 -8.36
N ASN A 49 11.97 25.61 -7.77
CA ASN A 49 11.60 24.81 -6.60
C ASN A 49 11.33 25.73 -5.40
N ASN A 50 10.25 25.43 -4.68
CA ASN A 50 9.88 26.12 -3.45
C ASN A 50 9.46 25.10 -2.39
N ALA A 51 10.43 24.62 -1.59
CA ALA A 51 10.20 23.62 -0.55
C ALA A 51 9.24 24.13 0.54
N ALA A 52 9.32 25.41 0.91
CA ALA A 52 8.44 25.99 1.91
C ALA A 52 6.98 25.97 1.42
N ARG A 53 6.74 26.40 0.16
CA ARG A 53 5.39 26.35 -0.43
C ARG A 53 4.88 24.94 -0.60
N LEU A 54 5.73 23.98 -1.01
CA LEU A 54 5.36 22.58 -1.12
C LEU A 54 4.92 21.99 0.24
N ASN A 55 5.65 22.30 1.31
CA ASN A 55 5.29 21.89 2.66
C ASN A 55 3.97 22.52 3.11
N GLN A 56 3.76 23.79 2.81
CA GLN A 56 2.50 24.47 3.11
C GLN A 56 1.33 23.84 2.35
N LEU A 57 1.47 23.58 1.05
CA LEU A 57 0.47 22.87 0.23
C LEU A 57 0.17 21.46 0.79
N ALA A 58 1.19 20.75 1.25
CA ALA A 58 0.98 19.44 1.86
C ALA A 58 0.13 19.51 3.15
N LEU A 59 0.21 20.59 3.91
CA LEU A 59 -0.66 20.81 5.06
C LEU A 59 -2.08 21.22 4.63
N GLU A 60 -2.20 22.19 3.71
CA GLU A 60 -3.49 22.72 3.21
C GLU A 60 -4.33 21.63 2.53
N LEU A 61 -3.69 20.73 1.78
CA LEU A 61 -4.38 19.73 0.95
C LEU A 61 -4.62 18.40 1.67
N ARG A 62 -4.14 18.24 2.90
CA ARG A 62 -4.21 16.97 3.65
C ARG A 62 -5.64 16.47 3.81
N ASP A 63 -6.51 17.33 4.26
CA ASP A 63 -7.89 16.96 4.59
C ASP A 63 -8.69 16.72 3.29
N THR A 64 -8.53 17.59 2.30
CA THR A 64 -9.12 17.41 0.96
C THR A 64 -8.69 16.08 0.31
N TYR A 65 -7.42 15.72 0.43
CA TYR A 65 -6.94 14.42 -0.07
C TYR A 65 -7.55 13.25 0.71
N SER A 66 -7.72 13.41 2.01
CA SER A 66 -8.36 12.40 2.86
C SER A 66 -9.82 12.15 2.47
N ASP A 67 -10.57 13.21 2.23
CA ASP A 67 -11.97 13.13 1.79
C ASP A 67 -12.08 12.50 0.39
N TRP A 68 -11.15 12.83 -0.49
CA TRP A 68 -11.08 12.22 -1.81
C TRP A 68 -10.78 10.70 -1.73
N ILE A 69 -9.86 10.25 -0.86
CA ILE A 69 -9.61 8.83 -0.62
C ILE A 69 -10.89 8.13 -0.15
N TYR A 70 -11.70 8.79 0.69
CA TYR A 70 -12.99 8.25 1.10
C TYR A 70 -13.97 8.13 -0.09
N SER A 71 -14.05 9.14 -0.94
CA SER A 71 -14.88 9.10 -2.15
C SER A 71 -14.42 8.05 -3.18
N LEU A 72 -13.11 7.77 -3.24
CA LEU A 72 -12.58 6.66 -4.03
C LEU A 72 -13.07 5.31 -3.50
N ASN A 73 -13.13 5.13 -2.18
CA ASN A 73 -13.69 3.93 -1.59
C ASN A 73 -15.14 3.72 -2.03
N GLU A 74 -15.99 4.75 -1.98
CA GLU A 74 -17.37 4.70 -2.46
C GLU A 74 -17.45 4.31 -3.94
N SER A 75 -16.56 4.86 -4.76
CA SER A 75 -16.44 4.53 -6.17
C SER A 75 -16.04 3.08 -6.41
N CYS A 76 -15.15 2.55 -5.59
CA CYS A 76 -14.76 1.14 -5.61
C CYS A 76 -15.91 0.21 -5.23
N LEU A 77 -16.66 0.55 -4.19
CA LEU A 77 -17.85 -0.20 -3.74
C LEU A 77 -18.91 -0.28 -4.84
N LYS A 78 -19.25 0.85 -5.46
CA LYS A 78 -20.22 0.93 -6.58
C LYS A 78 -19.80 0.07 -7.77
N ARG A 79 -18.51 -0.18 -7.95
CA ARG A 79 -17.96 -1.03 -9.03
C ARG A 79 -17.74 -2.49 -8.62
N GLY A 80 -18.23 -2.88 -7.45
CA GLY A 80 -18.15 -4.24 -6.95
C GLY A 80 -16.73 -4.67 -6.55
N LEU A 81 -15.86 -3.72 -6.16
CA LEU A 81 -14.61 -4.00 -5.48
C LEU A 81 -14.86 -4.24 -3.99
N LYS A 82 -15.70 -5.22 -3.71
CA LYS A 82 -16.10 -5.59 -2.34
C LYS A 82 -16.20 -7.10 -2.17
N LEU A 83 -16.03 -7.54 -0.94
CA LEU A 83 -16.31 -8.89 -0.47
C LEU A 83 -17.44 -8.79 0.57
N LYS A 84 -18.65 -9.17 0.21
CA LYS A 84 -19.86 -8.81 0.95
C LYS A 84 -19.88 -7.29 1.17
N GLU A 85 -19.91 -6.83 2.42
CA GLU A 85 -19.87 -5.41 2.77
C GLU A 85 -18.46 -4.84 2.96
N LEU A 86 -17.41 -5.69 2.92
CA LEU A 86 -16.05 -5.25 3.08
C LEU A 86 -15.50 -4.65 1.77
N SER A 87 -15.13 -3.40 1.79
CA SER A 87 -14.43 -2.76 0.68
C SER A 87 -13.02 -3.31 0.52
N LEU A 88 -12.69 -3.78 -0.68
CA LEU A 88 -11.32 -4.22 -1.00
C LEU A 88 -10.35 -3.04 -1.06
N PHE A 89 -10.83 -1.83 -1.29
CA PHE A 89 -10.04 -0.63 -1.20
C PHE A 89 -9.58 -0.36 0.24
N LEU A 90 -10.47 -0.54 1.23
CA LEU A 90 -10.12 -0.34 2.65
C LEU A 90 -9.10 -1.36 3.19
N ILE A 91 -9.01 -2.54 2.60
CA ILE A 91 -7.97 -3.53 2.93
C ILE A 91 -6.78 -3.48 1.96
N SER A 92 -6.72 -2.48 1.09
CA SER A 92 -5.53 -2.16 0.29
C SER A 92 -4.64 -1.16 1.03
N ASP A 93 -3.35 -1.16 0.68
CA ASP A 93 -2.41 -0.19 1.25
C ASP A 93 -2.72 1.26 0.85
N CYS A 94 -3.41 1.48 -0.27
CA CYS A 94 -3.81 2.82 -0.74
C CYS A 94 -4.63 3.57 0.30
N SER A 95 -5.53 2.87 1.00
CA SER A 95 -6.36 3.45 2.05
C SER A 95 -5.59 3.79 3.33
N ALA A 96 -4.39 3.23 3.51
CA ALA A 96 -3.55 3.48 4.68
C ALA A 96 -2.77 4.80 4.59
N LYS A 97 -2.84 5.51 3.45
CA LYS A 97 -2.19 6.83 3.22
C LYS A 97 -0.68 6.83 3.51
N ARG A 98 -0.01 5.70 3.26
CA ARG A 98 1.43 5.56 3.52
C ARG A 98 2.22 6.17 2.37
N THR A 99 2.66 7.39 2.55
CA THR A 99 3.41 8.16 1.54
C THR A 99 4.76 7.52 1.16
N GLU A 100 5.35 6.72 2.05
CA GLU A 100 6.60 6.00 1.78
C GLU A 100 6.41 4.88 0.74
N LEU A 101 5.22 4.28 0.67
CA LEU A 101 4.90 3.20 -0.25
C LEU A 101 4.13 3.69 -1.48
N PHE A 102 3.33 4.74 -1.32
CA PHE A 102 2.38 5.23 -2.32
C PHE A 102 2.54 6.73 -2.53
N PRO A 103 3.12 7.13 -3.66
CA PRO A 103 3.50 8.52 -3.90
C PRO A 103 2.34 9.42 -4.31
N THR A 104 1.09 8.93 -4.46
CA THR A 104 -0.01 9.73 -5.04
C THR A 104 -0.23 11.05 -4.32
N TYR A 105 -0.15 11.09 -2.98
CA TYR A 105 -0.28 12.33 -2.23
C TYR A 105 0.86 13.32 -2.52
N SER A 106 2.09 12.84 -2.47
CA SER A 106 3.28 13.64 -2.78
C SER A 106 3.25 14.15 -4.23
N VAL A 107 2.84 13.29 -5.16
CA VAL A 107 2.65 13.65 -6.57
C VAL A 107 1.57 14.73 -6.70
N PHE A 108 0.45 14.60 -6.01
CA PHE A 108 -0.62 15.58 -6.03
C PHE A 108 -0.16 16.96 -5.54
N CYS A 109 0.57 17.02 -4.41
CA CYS A 109 1.12 18.26 -3.89
C CYS A 109 2.12 18.90 -4.88
N ASN A 110 3.00 18.10 -5.49
CA ASN A 110 3.92 18.59 -6.52
C ASN A 110 3.17 19.11 -7.75
N LEU A 111 2.12 18.44 -8.19
CA LEU A 111 1.31 18.88 -9.33
C LEU A 111 0.56 20.18 -9.04
N GLN A 112 0.13 20.41 -7.80
CA GLN A 112 -0.46 21.68 -7.40
C GLN A 112 0.58 22.80 -7.44
N LEU A 113 1.79 22.58 -6.91
CA LEU A 113 2.86 23.57 -6.99
C LEU A 113 3.26 23.85 -8.46
N ILE A 114 3.34 22.83 -9.30
CA ILE A 114 3.59 23.00 -10.73
C ILE A 114 2.49 23.82 -11.40
N ARG A 115 1.23 23.66 -10.99
CA ARG A 115 0.13 24.49 -11.47
C ARG A 115 0.35 25.97 -11.14
N GLU A 116 0.70 26.28 -9.88
CA GLU A 116 1.03 27.65 -9.45
C GLU A 116 2.20 28.23 -10.28
N ILE A 117 3.23 27.42 -10.57
CA ILE A 117 4.37 27.82 -11.39
C ILE A 117 3.93 28.09 -12.85
N ILE A 118 3.08 27.25 -13.42
CA ILE A 118 2.54 27.42 -14.77
C ILE A 118 1.73 28.72 -14.85
N GLU A 119 0.90 28.99 -13.88
CA GLU A 119 0.08 30.23 -13.82
C GLU A 119 0.94 31.47 -13.65
N ALA A 120 2.01 31.42 -12.86
CA ALA A 120 2.90 32.56 -12.61
C ALA A 120 3.90 32.81 -13.74
N ARG A 121 4.36 31.78 -14.45
CA ARG A 121 5.43 31.88 -15.45
C ARG A 121 4.95 31.79 -16.90
N GLU A 122 3.71 31.37 -17.13
CA GLU A 122 3.07 31.20 -18.45
C GLU A 122 4.00 30.55 -19.51
N PRO A 123 4.57 29.34 -19.25
CA PRO A 123 5.51 28.72 -20.17
C PRO A 123 4.83 28.32 -21.48
N ASN A 124 5.53 28.49 -22.60
CA ASN A 124 5.04 28.08 -23.91
C ASN A 124 5.03 26.58 -24.15
N GLN A 125 5.87 25.85 -23.40
CA GLN A 125 5.90 24.37 -23.42
C GLN A 125 6.35 23.79 -22.09
N ILE A 126 5.96 22.54 -21.85
CA ILE A 126 6.41 21.74 -20.70
C ILE A 126 7.21 20.54 -21.22
N LEU A 127 8.41 20.34 -20.68
CA LEU A 127 9.26 19.19 -20.96
C LEU A 127 9.39 18.33 -19.70
N ILE A 128 8.91 17.11 -19.76
CA ILE A 128 9.10 16.12 -18.70
C ILE A 128 10.34 15.31 -19.02
N VAL A 129 11.28 15.26 -18.09
CA VAL A 129 12.52 14.48 -18.21
C VAL A 129 12.51 13.36 -17.18
N ASN A 130 12.78 12.13 -17.61
CA ASN A 130 12.74 10.92 -16.80
C ASN A 130 11.37 10.59 -16.17
N GLY A 131 10.27 11.19 -16.65
CA GLY A 131 8.94 10.96 -16.15
C GLY A 131 8.28 9.69 -16.68
N THR A 132 7.15 9.35 -16.06
CA THR A 132 6.27 8.26 -16.50
C THR A 132 5.09 8.80 -17.32
N LEU A 133 4.32 7.89 -17.93
CA LEU A 133 3.07 8.25 -18.62
C LEU A 133 2.05 8.88 -17.63
N GLY A 134 2.11 8.52 -16.34
CA GLY A 134 1.28 9.13 -15.30
C GLY A 134 1.55 10.62 -15.19
N TRP A 135 2.80 11.05 -15.08
CA TRP A 135 3.18 12.47 -15.08
C TRP A 135 2.67 13.20 -16.31
N LYS A 136 2.83 12.60 -17.49
CA LYS A 136 2.35 13.22 -18.74
C LYS A 136 0.84 13.42 -18.76
N ARG A 137 0.05 12.47 -18.25
CA ARG A 137 -1.41 12.57 -18.15
C ARG A 137 -1.82 13.67 -17.18
N SER A 138 -1.28 13.62 -15.95
CA SER A 138 -1.59 14.62 -14.93
C SER A 138 -1.22 16.03 -15.36
N LEU A 139 -0.06 16.22 -16.01
CA LEU A 139 0.34 17.54 -16.51
C LEU A 139 -0.52 18.01 -17.67
N LYS A 140 -0.98 17.13 -18.55
CA LYS A 140 -1.94 17.49 -19.60
C LYS A 140 -3.28 17.94 -19.04
N SER A 141 -3.73 17.38 -17.92
CA SER A 141 -4.98 17.85 -17.29
C SER A 141 -4.86 19.24 -16.70
N ILE A 142 -3.66 19.63 -16.22
CA ILE A 142 -3.36 20.96 -15.69
C ILE A 142 -3.12 21.97 -16.82
N ALA A 143 -2.27 21.60 -17.76
CA ALA A 143 -1.75 22.48 -18.82
C ALA A 143 -2.52 22.29 -20.14
N LYS A 144 -3.85 22.41 -20.13
CA LYS A 144 -4.74 22.07 -21.26
C LYS A 144 -4.33 22.72 -22.59
N LYS A 145 -3.75 23.92 -22.57
CA LYS A 145 -3.37 24.72 -23.76
C LYS A 145 -1.85 24.68 -24.04
N ILE A 146 -1.04 24.09 -23.17
CA ILE A 146 0.41 24.11 -23.29
C ILE A 146 0.89 22.75 -23.77
N PRO A 147 1.75 22.69 -24.83
CA PRO A 147 2.31 21.44 -25.30
C PRO A 147 3.16 20.75 -24.24
N VAL A 148 2.80 19.50 -23.90
CA VAL A 148 3.54 18.67 -22.94
C VAL A 148 4.33 17.63 -23.70
N LYS A 149 5.65 17.81 -23.79
CA LYS A 149 6.60 16.85 -24.35
C LYS A 149 7.21 15.99 -23.25
N MET A 150 7.60 14.78 -23.57
CA MET A 150 8.23 13.88 -22.61
C MET A 150 9.47 13.24 -23.24
N LYS A 151 10.61 13.39 -22.56
CA LYS A 151 11.82 12.61 -22.79
C LYS A 151 11.77 11.44 -21.81
N ALA A 152 11.42 10.26 -22.29
CA ALA A 152 11.20 9.09 -21.46
C ALA A 152 12.48 8.64 -20.77
N ARG A 153 12.36 8.14 -19.57
CA ARG A 153 13.40 7.38 -18.88
C ARG A 153 13.77 6.16 -19.75
N ARG A 154 15.06 5.80 -19.85
CA ARG A 154 15.46 4.51 -20.43
C ARG A 154 14.61 3.42 -19.81
N TRP A 155 13.95 2.64 -20.66
CA TRP A 155 13.04 1.58 -20.26
C TRP A 155 13.77 0.59 -19.33
N ARG A 156 13.53 0.66 -18.05
CA ARG A 156 13.85 -0.44 -17.14
C ARG A 156 12.69 -1.40 -17.30
N GLY A 157 12.96 -2.60 -17.76
CA GLY A 157 11.98 -3.63 -18.10
C GLY A 157 10.73 -3.69 -17.22
N PRO A 158 9.67 -4.33 -17.63
CA PRO A 158 8.36 -4.15 -17.03
C PRO A 158 8.41 -4.48 -15.54
N ASP A 159 8.25 -3.46 -14.68
CA ASP A 159 8.06 -3.65 -13.23
C ASP A 159 6.91 -4.66 -12.97
N GLY A 160 5.98 -4.74 -13.89
CA GLY A 160 4.92 -5.75 -13.90
C GLY A 160 5.42 -7.19 -13.94
N PHE A 161 6.49 -7.49 -14.66
CA PHE A 161 7.05 -8.85 -14.71
C PHE A 161 7.71 -9.24 -13.39
N ARG A 162 8.47 -8.32 -12.77
CA ARG A 162 9.08 -8.54 -11.46
C ARG A 162 8.02 -8.74 -10.39
N ARG A 163 6.91 -7.99 -10.46
CA ARG A 163 5.77 -8.14 -9.55
C ARG A 163 5.09 -9.49 -9.74
N LEU A 164 4.82 -9.88 -10.98
CA LEU A 164 4.25 -11.20 -11.28
C LEU A 164 5.15 -12.34 -10.79
N ALA A 165 6.45 -12.24 -11.00
CA ALA A 165 7.42 -13.23 -10.50
C ALA A 165 7.43 -13.29 -8.96
N SER A 166 7.34 -12.13 -8.29
CA SER A 166 7.22 -12.06 -6.82
C SER A 166 5.93 -12.71 -6.33
N ASP A 167 4.80 -12.47 -7.02
CA ASP A 167 3.52 -13.08 -6.67
C ASP A 167 3.54 -14.60 -6.86
N LEU A 168 4.07 -15.07 -7.99
CA LEU A 168 4.23 -16.51 -8.25
C LEU A 168 5.13 -17.17 -7.20
N ARG A 169 6.25 -16.55 -6.87
CA ARG A 169 7.13 -17.04 -5.80
C ARG A 169 6.39 -17.15 -4.47
N PHE A 170 5.63 -16.12 -4.09
CA PHE A 170 4.85 -16.13 -2.86
C PHE A 170 3.80 -17.26 -2.88
N LEU A 171 3.05 -17.42 -3.96
CA LEU A 171 2.03 -18.46 -4.09
C LEU A 171 2.64 -19.86 -4.02
N LEU A 172 3.81 -20.09 -4.63
CA LEU A 172 4.54 -21.35 -4.53
C LEU A 172 4.99 -21.63 -3.09
N GLN A 173 5.57 -20.64 -2.39
CA GLN A 173 5.97 -20.76 -1.00
C GLN A 173 4.78 -21.10 -0.11
N LEU A 174 3.65 -20.41 -0.31
CA LEU A 174 2.43 -20.67 0.44
C LEU A 174 1.86 -22.06 0.15
N GLY A 175 1.89 -22.52 -1.09
CA GLY A 175 1.52 -23.87 -1.48
C GLY A 175 2.34 -24.93 -0.76
N LEU A 176 3.66 -24.73 -0.65
CA LEU A 176 4.56 -25.62 0.11
C LEU A 176 4.24 -25.62 1.61
N VAL A 177 3.98 -24.45 2.20
CA VAL A 177 3.56 -24.34 3.61
C VAL A 177 2.28 -25.13 3.87
N ILE A 178 1.27 -24.96 3.03
CA ILE A 178 -0.02 -25.67 3.15
C ILE A 178 0.19 -27.19 3.03
N PHE A 179 1.02 -27.61 2.07
CA PHE A 179 1.33 -29.03 1.87
C PHE A 179 1.98 -29.65 3.11
N GLN A 180 3.01 -29.01 3.66
CA GLN A 180 3.74 -29.51 4.82
C GLN A 180 2.90 -29.45 6.10
N ASN A 181 2.08 -28.41 6.28
CA ASN A 181 1.14 -28.36 7.41
C ASN A 181 0.11 -29.49 7.36
N LYS A 182 -0.37 -29.85 6.17
CA LYS A 182 -1.28 -31.00 5.99
C LYS A 182 -0.58 -32.32 6.34
N ALA A 183 0.67 -32.49 5.96
CA ALA A 183 1.46 -33.66 6.30
C ALA A 183 1.69 -33.76 7.82
N ALA A 184 2.00 -32.66 8.50
CA ALA A 184 2.18 -32.60 9.94
C ALA A 184 0.87 -32.92 10.71
N ARG A 185 -0.28 -32.47 10.25
CA ARG A 185 -1.59 -32.82 10.86
C ARG A 185 -1.95 -34.29 10.71
N ASN A 186 -1.63 -34.89 9.59
CA ASN A 186 -1.87 -36.31 9.37
C ASN A 186 -1.00 -37.19 10.29
N SER A 187 0.10 -36.65 10.84
CA SER A 187 0.98 -37.36 11.78
C SER A 187 0.57 -37.23 13.26
N GLY A 188 -0.61 -36.72 13.58
CA GLY A 188 -1.20 -36.82 14.91
C GLY A 188 -1.05 -35.63 15.84
N GLU A 189 -0.67 -34.45 15.34
CA GLU A 189 -0.80 -33.22 16.13
C GLU A 189 -2.28 -32.92 16.40
N LYS A 190 -2.77 -33.30 17.55
CA LYS A 190 -4.13 -33.00 18.01
C LYS A 190 -4.31 -31.51 18.10
N THR A 191 -5.35 -30.98 17.44
CA THR A 191 -5.96 -29.69 17.78
C THR A 191 -6.47 -29.82 19.21
N LEU A 192 -5.72 -29.27 20.16
CA LEU A 192 -6.19 -29.14 21.53
C LEU A 192 -7.38 -28.22 21.55
N ASP A 193 -8.47 -28.70 22.08
CA ASP A 193 -9.64 -27.90 22.45
C ASP A 193 -9.17 -26.90 23.52
N VAL A 194 -9.04 -25.64 23.17
CA VAL A 194 -8.47 -24.63 24.06
C VAL A 194 -9.60 -23.65 24.40
N GLU A 195 -10.21 -23.90 25.57
CA GLU A 195 -10.99 -22.88 26.25
C GLU A 195 -10.03 -21.78 26.76
N LYS A 196 -9.93 -20.69 26.06
CA LYS A 196 -9.17 -19.51 26.48
C LYS A 196 -10.05 -18.29 26.33
N LYS A 197 -10.13 -17.50 27.38
CA LYS A 197 -11.00 -16.32 27.40
C LYS A 197 -10.45 -15.18 26.55
N ARG A 198 -9.13 -15.04 26.46
CA ARG A 198 -8.49 -13.90 25.81
C ARG A 198 -7.41 -14.32 24.83
N LEU A 199 -7.50 -13.87 23.58
CA LEU A 199 -6.48 -14.09 22.57
C LEU A 199 -5.69 -12.80 22.29
N PHE A 200 -4.36 -12.92 22.25
CA PHE A 200 -3.44 -11.86 21.89
C PHE A 200 -2.82 -12.11 20.52
N PHE A 201 -3.15 -11.28 19.55
CA PHE A 201 -2.70 -11.44 18.18
C PHE A 201 -1.36 -10.75 17.93
N SER A 202 -0.37 -11.51 17.47
CA SER A 202 0.96 -11.00 17.09
C SER A 202 1.23 -11.19 15.61
N ILE A 203 1.61 -10.11 14.94
CA ILE A 203 2.12 -10.13 13.57
C ILE A 203 3.66 -10.19 13.53
N TYR A 204 4.30 -10.13 14.69
CA TYR A 204 5.75 -10.11 14.83
C TYR A 204 6.24 -11.35 15.63
N PRO A 205 6.43 -12.50 14.97
CA PRO A 205 6.78 -13.75 15.66
C PRO A 205 8.03 -13.65 16.55
N LYS A 206 8.96 -12.75 16.18
CA LYS A 206 10.18 -12.50 16.96
C LYS A 206 9.93 -11.81 18.31
N MET A 207 8.76 -11.22 18.51
CA MET A 207 8.36 -10.57 19.75
C MET A 207 7.71 -11.55 20.75
N VAL A 208 7.39 -12.76 20.31
CA VAL A 208 6.88 -13.81 21.19
C VAL A 208 8.02 -14.33 22.07
N ASP A 209 7.88 -14.16 23.38
CA ASP A 209 8.87 -14.55 24.38
C ASP A 209 8.80 -16.03 24.76
N GLU A 210 9.56 -16.45 25.77
CA GLU A 210 9.62 -17.85 26.24
C GLU A 210 8.31 -18.33 26.88
N SER A 211 7.46 -17.40 27.37
CA SER A 211 6.13 -17.72 27.91
C SER A 211 5.06 -17.86 26.84
N GLY A 212 5.40 -17.65 25.56
CA GLY A 212 4.45 -17.68 24.46
C GLY A 212 3.68 -16.36 24.28
N CYS A 213 4.02 -15.30 25.02
CA CYS A 213 3.38 -14.00 24.95
C CYS A 213 4.15 -13.02 24.07
N ASP A 214 3.44 -12.11 23.39
CA ASP A 214 4.08 -11.02 22.66
C ASP A 214 4.46 -9.90 23.65
N ARG A 215 5.77 -9.64 23.77
CA ARG A 215 6.34 -8.62 24.68
C ARG A 215 5.73 -7.23 24.52
N LYS A 216 5.13 -6.93 23.39
CA LYS A 216 4.49 -5.63 23.16
C LYS A 216 3.22 -5.42 23.98
N TYR A 217 2.58 -6.49 24.40
CA TYR A 217 1.41 -6.41 25.29
C TYR A 217 1.79 -6.35 26.77
N GLY A 218 3.07 -6.58 27.11
CA GLY A 218 3.54 -6.56 28.49
C GLY A 218 2.79 -7.55 29.36
N GLU A 219 2.51 -7.15 30.59
CA GLU A 219 1.84 -7.98 31.60
C GLU A 219 0.40 -8.36 31.23
N MET A 220 -0.25 -7.63 30.31
CA MET A 220 -1.62 -7.94 29.86
C MET A 220 -1.74 -9.34 29.24
N ALA A 221 -0.67 -9.83 28.61
CA ALA A 221 -0.66 -11.12 27.93
C ALA A 221 -0.28 -12.30 28.85
N GLY A 222 0.10 -12.06 30.10
CA GLY A 222 0.66 -13.07 31.02
C GLY A 222 -0.35 -13.89 31.82
N GLY A 223 -1.66 -13.75 31.60
CA GLY A 223 -2.68 -14.47 32.36
C GLY A 223 -2.85 -15.94 31.95
N ALA A 224 -3.26 -16.78 32.90
CA ALA A 224 -3.53 -18.20 32.64
C ALA A 224 -4.60 -18.44 31.56
N ASP A 225 -5.55 -17.53 31.45
CA ASP A 225 -6.65 -17.53 30.47
C ASP A 225 -6.26 -16.88 29.13
N SER A 226 -5.00 -16.54 28.94
CA SER A 226 -4.48 -15.87 27.76
C SER A 226 -3.81 -16.86 26.79
N LEU A 227 -3.98 -16.63 25.49
CA LEU A 227 -3.32 -17.38 24.43
C LEU A 227 -2.73 -16.43 23.38
N ALA A 228 -1.47 -16.59 23.06
CA ALA A 228 -0.86 -15.90 21.96
C ALA A 228 -1.19 -16.59 20.62
N VAL A 229 -1.55 -15.77 19.64
CA VAL A 229 -1.84 -16.21 18.28
C VAL A 229 -0.99 -15.42 17.31
N SER A 230 -0.27 -16.10 16.45
CA SER A 230 0.60 -15.47 15.46
C SER A 230 0.21 -15.82 14.03
N ILE A 231 0.61 -14.95 13.10
CA ILE A 231 0.60 -15.21 11.69
C ILE A 231 2.02 -15.09 11.14
N LEU A 232 2.44 -16.07 10.36
CA LEU A 232 3.79 -16.15 9.81
C LEU A 232 3.82 -15.91 8.30
N THR A 233 2.74 -16.23 7.61
CA THR A 233 2.63 -16.17 6.14
C THR A 233 2.87 -14.76 5.61
N ASP A 234 2.46 -13.71 6.31
CA ASP A 234 2.69 -12.33 5.87
C ASP A 234 4.18 -11.96 5.83
N GLY A 235 5.01 -12.62 6.63
CA GLY A 235 6.47 -12.45 6.63
C GLY A 235 7.22 -13.18 5.51
N LEU A 236 6.64 -14.22 4.90
CA LEU A 236 7.31 -15.06 3.90
C LEU A 236 7.79 -14.28 2.67
N HIS A 237 7.09 -13.22 2.29
CA HIS A 237 7.45 -12.41 1.13
C HIS A 237 8.56 -11.39 1.42
N GLN A 238 8.84 -11.12 2.70
CA GLN A 238 9.78 -10.07 3.08
C GLN A 238 11.20 -10.62 3.27
N HIS A 239 11.40 -11.64 4.12
CA HIS A 239 12.74 -12.07 4.49
C HIS A 239 12.80 -13.51 5.00
N VAL A 240 11.71 -14.26 4.97
CA VAL A 240 11.65 -15.57 5.59
C VAL A 240 11.64 -16.66 4.52
N THR A 241 12.61 -17.54 4.56
CA THR A 241 12.62 -18.76 3.75
C THR A 241 11.61 -19.76 4.29
N VAL A 242 11.21 -20.75 3.48
CA VAL A 242 10.32 -21.82 3.92
C VAL A 242 10.90 -22.57 5.12
N LYS A 243 12.23 -22.77 5.17
CA LYS A 243 12.93 -23.39 6.30
C LYS A 243 12.76 -22.55 7.57
N GLU A 244 13.05 -21.27 7.51
CA GLU A 244 12.87 -20.34 8.64
C GLU A 244 11.42 -20.25 9.11
N PHE A 245 10.45 -20.32 8.19
CA PHE A 245 9.04 -20.40 8.53
C PHE A 245 8.76 -21.57 9.47
N PHE A 246 9.23 -22.79 9.13
CA PHE A 246 8.99 -23.98 9.95
C PHE A 246 9.78 -23.96 11.26
N GLU A 247 10.94 -23.35 11.29
CA GLU A 247 11.71 -23.13 12.52
C GLU A 247 10.96 -22.18 13.46
N PHE A 248 10.44 -21.07 12.93
CA PHE A 248 9.61 -20.14 13.70
C PHE A 248 8.32 -20.80 14.18
N ARG A 249 7.63 -21.52 13.30
CA ARG A 249 6.40 -22.23 13.66
C ARG A 249 6.64 -23.17 14.83
N ARG A 250 7.64 -24.05 14.74
CA ARG A 250 7.98 -25.00 15.82
C ARG A 250 8.27 -24.28 17.14
N ARG A 251 9.04 -23.20 17.08
CA ARG A 251 9.41 -22.42 18.25
C ARG A 251 8.19 -21.77 18.92
N ILE A 252 7.28 -21.21 18.15
CA ILE A 252 6.06 -20.56 18.66
C ILE A 252 5.11 -21.60 19.27
N ILE A 253 4.92 -22.73 18.61
CA ILE A 253 4.06 -23.81 19.12
C ILE A 253 4.65 -24.43 20.40
N ALA A 254 5.97 -24.62 20.45
CA ALA A 254 6.65 -25.11 21.66
C ALA A 254 6.46 -24.17 22.87
N LYS A 255 6.21 -22.89 22.64
CA LYS A 255 5.87 -21.90 23.67
C LYS A 255 4.37 -21.83 24.00
N GLY A 256 3.56 -22.74 23.50
CA GLY A 256 2.13 -22.78 23.74
C GLY A 256 1.28 -21.84 22.86
N ALA A 257 1.87 -21.01 22.01
CA ALA A 257 1.14 -20.13 21.10
C ALA A 257 0.56 -20.88 19.89
N ARG A 258 -0.42 -20.28 19.22
CA ARG A 258 -1.06 -20.83 18.02
C ARG A 258 -0.65 -20.06 16.77
N VAL A 259 -0.70 -20.75 15.63
CA VAL A 259 -0.32 -20.19 14.34
C VAL A 259 -1.50 -20.31 13.38
N ILE A 260 -1.99 -19.16 12.90
CA ILE A 260 -3.14 -19.08 11.98
C ILE A 260 -2.87 -19.85 10.68
N ASP A 261 -1.60 -19.86 10.25
CA ASP A 261 -1.18 -20.53 9.03
C ASP A 261 -1.49 -22.03 9.03
N ASP A 262 -1.63 -22.65 10.19
CA ASP A 262 -1.98 -24.08 10.34
C ASP A 262 -3.41 -24.39 9.88
N TYR A 263 -4.27 -23.38 9.81
CA TYR A 263 -5.66 -23.49 9.38
C TYR A 263 -5.86 -23.23 7.88
N LEU A 264 -4.80 -22.87 7.16
CA LEU A 264 -4.85 -22.63 5.72
C LEU A 264 -5.04 -23.91 4.92
N ASN A 265 -5.75 -23.80 3.79
CA ASN A 265 -5.90 -24.90 2.84
C ASN A 265 -5.80 -24.41 1.37
N TYR A 266 -5.79 -25.33 0.41
CA TYR A 266 -5.69 -25.01 -1.01
C TYR A 266 -6.87 -24.21 -1.55
N ARG A 267 -8.06 -24.32 -0.96
CA ARG A 267 -9.23 -23.48 -1.37
C ARG A 267 -8.97 -22.02 -1.03
N ASP A 268 -8.33 -21.74 0.09
CA ASP A 268 -7.96 -20.37 0.49
C ASP A 268 -6.92 -19.80 -0.47
N LEU A 269 -5.94 -20.62 -0.87
CA LEU A 269 -4.95 -20.25 -1.87
C LEU A 269 -5.63 -19.86 -3.20
N MET A 270 -6.54 -20.68 -3.70
CA MET A 270 -7.27 -20.41 -4.94
C MET A 270 -8.13 -19.15 -4.86
N LYS A 271 -8.77 -18.89 -3.69
CA LYS A 271 -9.45 -17.62 -3.43
C LYS A 271 -8.49 -16.43 -3.51
N GLY A 272 -7.30 -16.54 -2.94
CA GLY A 272 -6.27 -15.50 -3.04
C GLY A 272 -5.88 -15.19 -4.49
N VAL A 273 -5.61 -16.21 -5.28
CA VAL A 273 -5.32 -16.07 -6.73
C VAL A 273 -6.46 -15.38 -7.47
N TYR A 274 -7.69 -15.83 -7.24
CA TYR A 274 -8.89 -15.23 -7.85
C TYR A 274 -8.97 -13.73 -7.53
N TRP A 275 -8.71 -13.32 -6.29
CA TRP A 275 -8.80 -11.93 -5.90
C TRP A 275 -7.67 -11.08 -6.47
N VAL A 276 -6.45 -11.60 -6.59
CA VAL A 276 -5.34 -10.90 -7.28
C VAL A 276 -5.73 -10.59 -8.73
N CYS A 277 -6.24 -11.57 -9.47
CA CYS A 277 -6.66 -11.39 -10.84
C CYS A 277 -7.85 -10.43 -10.96
N THR A 278 -8.87 -10.60 -10.12
CA THR A 278 -10.08 -9.78 -10.14
C THR A 278 -9.80 -8.31 -9.84
N LEU A 279 -8.97 -8.03 -8.84
CA LEU A 279 -8.57 -6.66 -8.51
C LEU A 279 -7.85 -6.00 -9.67
N ARG A 280 -6.86 -6.66 -10.26
CA ARG A 280 -6.10 -6.12 -11.39
C ARG A 280 -6.99 -5.79 -12.59
N LEU A 281 -7.93 -6.66 -12.92
CA LEU A 281 -8.86 -6.44 -14.02
C LEU A 281 -9.86 -5.31 -13.74
N LYS A 282 -10.40 -5.26 -12.53
CA LYS A 282 -11.40 -4.25 -12.16
C LYS A 282 -10.82 -2.85 -11.98
N THR A 283 -9.56 -2.74 -11.55
CA THR A 283 -8.89 -1.44 -11.37
C THR A 283 -8.67 -0.69 -12.68
N LEU A 284 -8.54 -1.39 -13.80
CA LEU A 284 -8.45 -0.78 -15.12
C LEU A 284 -9.71 0.05 -15.49
N ARG A 285 -10.82 -0.13 -14.76
CA ARG A 285 -12.12 0.48 -15.04
C ARG A 285 -12.51 1.64 -14.12
N LEU A 286 -11.63 2.10 -13.23
CA LEU A 286 -11.99 3.12 -12.23
C LEU A 286 -12.22 4.53 -12.78
N GLY A 287 -11.74 4.90 -13.94
CA GLY A 287 -12.13 6.11 -14.72
C GLY A 287 -12.12 7.45 -13.95
N ALA A 288 -13.09 8.31 -14.25
CA ALA A 288 -13.14 9.72 -13.83
C ALA A 288 -13.17 10.02 -12.31
N ALA A 289 -13.49 9.04 -11.47
CA ALA A 289 -13.45 9.23 -10.01
C ALA A 289 -12.04 9.47 -9.45
N MET A 290 -11.01 9.35 -10.29
CA MET A 290 -9.61 9.51 -9.91
C MET A 290 -9.06 10.90 -10.22
N GLU A 291 -9.92 11.90 -10.37
CA GLU A 291 -9.53 13.30 -10.48
C GLU A 291 -9.69 13.99 -9.12
N LEU A 292 -8.70 14.81 -8.77
CA LEU A 292 -8.74 15.68 -7.61
C LEU A 292 -8.31 17.08 -8.02
N HIS A 293 -9.12 18.10 -7.72
CA HIS A 293 -8.89 19.49 -8.14
C HIS A 293 -8.63 19.63 -9.66
N ASN A 294 -9.35 18.87 -10.50
CA ASN A 294 -9.15 18.79 -11.95
C ASN A 294 -7.75 18.28 -12.37
N ILE A 295 -7.05 17.56 -11.50
CA ILE A 295 -5.82 16.84 -11.81
C ILE A 295 -6.13 15.37 -12.00
N ASP A 296 -5.80 14.82 -13.14
CA ASP A 296 -5.94 13.37 -13.41
C ASP A 296 -4.87 12.58 -12.65
N LEU A 297 -5.29 11.86 -11.60
CA LEU A 297 -4.46 10.98 -10.79
C LEU A 297 -4.68 9.49 -11.12
N SER A 298 -5.44 9.19 -12.18
CA SER A 298 -5.87 7.83 -12.53
C SER A 298 -4.71 6.83 -12.69
N SER A 299 -3.61 7.28 -13.30
CA SER A 299 -2.44 6.41 -13.50
C SER A 299 -1.75 6.03 -12.18
N TRP A 300 -1.74 6.94 -11.22
CA TRP A 300 -1.11 6.74 -9.91
C TRP A 300 -1.96 5.80 -9.06
N VAL A 301 -3.26 6.10 -8.93
CA VAL A 301 -4.20 5.27 -8.18
C VAL A 301 -4.28 3.86 -8.74
N ALA A 302 -4.37 3.70 -10.07
CA ALA A 302 -4.40 2.39 -10.69
C ALA A 302 -3.11 1.59 -10.46
N GLU A 303 -1.96 2.27 -10.44
CA GLU A 303 -0.69 1.62 -10.11
C GLU A 303 -0.66 1.18 -8.65
N GLU A 304 -1.05 2.03 -7.70
CA GLU A 304 -1.09 1.72 -6.27
C GLU A 304 -2.05 0.57 -5.94
N ILE A 305 -3.27 0.60 -6.49
CA ILE A 305 -4.21 -0.51 -6.33
C ILE A 305 -3.65 -1.78 -6.96
N GLY A 306 -3.03 -1.67 -8.13
CA GLY A 306 -2.38 -2.81 -8.79
C GLY A 306 -1.22 -3.41 -7.97
N GLN A 307 -0.46 -2.58 -7.25
CA GLN A 307 0.57 -3.03 -6.31
C GLN A 307 -0.05 -3.71 -5.09
N SER A 308 -1.14 -3.14 -4.58
CA SER A 308 -1.86 -3.70 -3.43
C SER A 308 -2.59 -5.00 -3.75
N ALA A 309 -2.86 -5.31 -5.03
CA ALA A 309 -3.65 -6.48 -5.42
C ALA A 309 -3.06 -7.79 -4.87
N SER A 310 -1.74 -7.94 -4.93
CA SER A 310 -1.04 -9.11 -4.40
C SER A 310 -1.21 -9.24 -2.89
N ARG A 311 -1.15 -8.13 -2.18
CA ARG A 311 -1.32 -8.10 -0.73
C ARG A 311 -2.76 -8.39 -0.32
N VAL A 312 -3.74 -7.83 -1.03
CA VAL A 312 -5.15 -8.16 -0.83
C VAL A 312 -5.41 -9.65 -1.09
N GLY A 313 -4.82 -10.22 -2.14
CA GLY A 313 -4.89 -11.68 -2.39
C GLY A 313 -4.37 -12.49 -1.21
N ARG A 314 -3.23 -12.12 -0.62
CA ARG A 314 -2.68 -12.75 0.60
C ARG A 314 -3.63 -12.62 1.77
N PHE A 315 -4.21 -11.45 1.99
CA PHE A 315 -5.19 -11.24 3.05
C PHE A 315 -6.43 -12.11 2.87
N MET A 316 -6.86 -12.38 1.64
CA MET A 316 -7.96 -13.30 1.38
C MET A 316 -7.60 -14.76 1.72
N VAL A 317 -6.34 -15.16 1.54
CA VAL A 317 -5.85 -16.46 2.01
C VAL A 317 -5.87 -16.50 3.54
N ILE A 318 -5.26 -15.52 4.18
CA ILE A 318 -5.19 -15.40 5.65
C ILE A 318 -6.59 -15.36 6.28
N LYS A 319 -7.54 -14.67 5.65
CA LYS A 319 -8.94 -14.63 6.06
C LYS A 319 -9.52 -16.04 6.25
N GLY A 320 -9.28 -16.93 5.28
CA GLY A 320 -9.74 -18.32 5.38
C GLY A 320 -9.12 -19.09 6.55
N GLY A 321 -7.89 -18.77 6.93
CA GLY A 321 -7.24 -19.29 8.13
C GLY A 321 -7.88 -18.77 9.42
N PHE A 322 -8.12 -17.45 9.48
CA PHE A 322 -8.77 -16.82 10.62
C PHE A 322 -10.19 -17.36 10.87
N GLU A 323 -11.01 -17.47 9.83
CA GLU A 323 -12.36 -18.01 9.95
C GLU A 323 -12.35 -19.40 10.59
N LYS A 324 -11.55 -20.31 10.07
CA LYS A 324 -11.45 -21.67 10.61
C LYS A 324 -10.84 -21.73 12.02
N PHE A 325 -9.89 -20.84 12.29
CA PHE A 325 -9.32 -20.74 13.63
C PHE A 325 -10.37 -20.32 14.64
N PHE A 326 -11.10 -19.22 14.38
CA PHE A 326 -12.16 -18.75 15.29
C PHE A 326 -13.31 -19.75 15.44
N ASP A 327 -13.65 -20.49 14.38
CA ASP A 327 -14.61 -21.60 14.46
C ASP A 327 -14.15 -22.76 15.37
N SER A 328 -12.85 -22.86 15.63
CA SER A 328 -12.23 -23.94 16.40
C SER A 328 -11.90 -23.58 17.86
N VAL A 329 -12.07 -22.34 18.26
CA VAL A 329 -11.74 -21.84 19.60
C VAL A 329 -12.93 -21.08 20.20
N ASN A 330 -13.17 -21.28 21.50
CA ASN A 330 -14.14 -20.49 22.24
C ASN A 330 -13.40 -19.36 22.96
N ILE A 331 -13.68 -18.09 22.58
CA ILE A 331 -13.02 -16.92 23.12
C ILE A 331 -14.02 -15.81 23.43
N ASP A 332 -13.73 -15.04 24.47
CA ASP A 332 -14.52 -13.87 24.87
C ASP A 332 -13.90 -12.58 24.32
N GLU A 333 -12.57 -12.51 24.28
CA GLU A 333 -11.84 -11.30 23.90
C GLU A 333 -10.73 -11.58 22.88
N PHE A 334 -10.63 -10.71 21.89
CA PHE A 334 -9.54 -10.70 20.91
C PHE A 334 -8.79 -9.37 20.95
N VAL A 335 -7.54 -9.42 21.38
CA VAL A 335 -6.64 -8.27 21.50
C VAL A 335 -5.68 -8.24 20.31
N TYR A 336 -5.63 -7.15 19.61
CA TYR A 336 -4.76 -6.99 18.44
C TYR A 336 -4.19 -5.58 18.39
N TYR A 337 -3.06 -5.44 17.71
CA TYR A 337 -2.53 -4.10 17.48
C TYR A 337 -3.50 -3.29 16.65
N LEU A 338 -3.84 -2.11 17.17
CA LEU A 338 -4.62 -1.12 16.44
C LEU A 338 -3.73 -0.54 15.33
N HIS A 339 -3.52 -1.34 14.31
CA HIS A 339 -2.80 -0.89 13.14
C HIS A 339 -3.79 -0.22 12.19
N GLU A 340 -3.40 0.92 11.66
CA GLU A 340 -4.02 1.52 10.47
C GLU A 340 -3.87 0.59 9.25
N TYR A 341 -3.26 -0.58 9.43
CA TYR A 341 -2.95 -1.54 8.40
C TYR A 341 -4.18 -2.33 7.94
N PRO A 342 -4.21 -2.68 6.66
CA PRO A 342 -5.29 -3.47 6.07
C PRO A 342 -5.62 -4.77 6.79
N LEU A 343 -4.61 -5.45 7.36
CA LEU A 343 -4.79 -6.71 8.09
C LEU A 343 -5.66 -6.54 9.35
N GLY A 344 -5.42 -5.48 10.14
CA GLY A 344 -6.24 -5.20 11.33
C GLY A 344 -7.71 -4.95 10.98
N ARG A 345 -7.96 -4.24 9.88
CA ARG A 345 -9.33 -4.01 9.36
C ARG A 345 -9.99 -5.31 8.91
N LEU A 346 -9.24 -6.18 8.23
CA LEU A 346 -9.73 -7.49 7.80
C LEU A 346 -10.13 -8.36 9.00
N ILE A 347 -9.27 -8.44 10.02
CA ILE A 347 -9.54 -9.23 11.23
C ILE A 347 -10.76 -8.69 11.97
N SER A 348 -10.83 -7.37 12.17
CA SER A 348 -11.98 -6.73 12.80
C SER A 348 -13.28 -7.01 12.05
N TRP A 349 -13.22 -7.02 10.72
CA TRP A 349 -14.38 -7.34 9.89
C TRP A 349 -14.77 -8.82 9.99
N VAL A 350 -13.81 -9.75 9.98
CA VAL A 350 -14.08 -11.20 10.13
C VAL A 350 -14.78 -11.47 11.46
N LEU A 351 -14.25 -10.91 12.55
CA LEU A 351 -14.83 -11.07 13.87
C LEU A 351 -16.24 -10.43 13.95
N ALA A 352 -16.41 -9.20 13.45
CA ALA A 352 -17.69 -8.54 13.45
C ALA A 352 -18.78 -9.29 12.68
N THR A 353 -18.39 -10.01 11.63
CA THR A 353 -19.35 -10.68 10.73
C THR A 353 -19.66 -12.09 11.18
N ASN A 354 -18.67 -12.85 11.66
CA ASN A 354 -18.78 -14.28 11.94
C ASN A 354 -18.87 -14.59 13.45
N HIS A 355 -18.30 -13.72 14.29
CA HIS A 355 -18.20 -13.89 15.74
C HIS A 355 -18.52 -12.57 16.46
N PRO A 356 -19.77 -12.06 16.33
CA PRO A 356 -20.16 -10.74 16.85
C PRO A 356 -20.04 -10.64 18.38
N ASP A 357 -20.14 -11.76 19.09
CA ASP A 357 -20.08 -11.83 20.55
C ASP A 357 -18.66 -11.68 21.10
N VAL A 358 -17.63 -11.84 20.24
CA VAL A 358 -16.24 -11.66 20.64
C VAL A 358 -15.91 -10.16 20.79
N THR A 359 -15.49 -9.77 21.99
CA THR A 359 -15.04 -8.41 22.27
C THR A 359 -13.72 -8.13 21.56
N ARG A 360 -13.67 -7.07 20.74
CA ARG A 360 -12.49 -6.67 19.95
C ARG A 360 -11.77 -5.54 20.64
N ILE A 361 -10.53 -5.77 21.06
CA ILE A 361 -9.71 -4.80 21.77
C ILE A 361 -8.55 -4.38 20.89
N GLY A 362 -8.57 -3.13 20.41
CA GLY A 362 -7.46 -2.54 19.67
C GLY A 362 -6.39 -2.00 20.62
N PHE A 363 -5.23 -2.61 20.64
CA PHE A 363 -4.10 -2.17 21.47
C PHE A 363 -3.21 -1.18 20.71
N GLN A 364 -3.08 0.02 21.23
CA GLN A 364 -2.20 1.04 20.68
C GLN A 364 -0.83 0.96 21.38
N HIS A 365 0.22 0.61 20.65
CA HIS A 365 1.56 0.35 21.16
C HIS A 365 2.55 1.51 21.01
N GLY A 366 2.11 2.66 20.55
CA GLY A 366 2.95 3.84 20.38
C GLY A 366 2.21 5.13 20.66
N PRO A 367 2.93 6.22 20.97
CA PRO A 367 2.31 7.52 21.15
C PRO A 367 1.61 7.92 19.86
N CYS A 368 0.40 8.48 19.96
CA CYS A 368 -0.20 9.24 18.86
C CYS A 368 0.70 10.44 18.59
N ALA A 369 1.61 10.31 17.64
CA ALA A 369 2.31 11.47 17.15
C ALA A 369 1.29 12.35 16.41
N TRP A 370 0.93 13.47 16.98
CA TRP A 370 0.38 14.56 16.21
C TRP A 370 1.47 14.94 15.21
N ARG A 371 1.35 14.46 13.99
CA ARG A 371 2.17 14.97 12.90
C ARG A 371 1.71 16.41 12.68
N LYS A 372 2.49 17.34 13.29
CA LYS A 372 2.38 18.76 13.00
C LYS A 372 2.78 19.02 11.57
#